data_b83c962cf4f4ec7bb571f501c1d1b95e
#
_entry.id   b83c962cf4f4ec7bb571f501c1d1b95e
#
_cell.length_a   1.000
_cell.length_b   1.000
_cell.length_c   1.000
_cell.angle_alpha   90.00
_cell.angle_beta   90.00
_cell.angle_gamma   90.00
#
_symmetry.space_group_name_H-M   'P 1'
#
loop_
_entity.id
_entity.type
_entity.pdbx_description
1 polymer ?
#
loop_
_entity_poly.entity_id
_entity_poly.type
_entity_poly.pdbx_seq_one_letter_code
_entity_poly.pdbx_strand_id
1 'polypeptide(L)'
;MGLFGSFIAKFSKDRASSQDLETFKNLLIEADIGAAFADEVIDLVKKADLSELPELISKAITAKLSTKNRELKISSDRLTTILIVGVNGTGKTTTAAKLAAKLKNEGKKVMLAAADTFRAAAVDQLVTWGNRIDVPVIVGKPNGDPAAVSYEAAQRAIQESCDVLIIDTAGRLHTKSDLMDELTKVRRVVEKLTPIDEVIFVLDGTMGQNGITQAHTFAKATDLTGIVVTKLDGSTKGGIAISVERNLDIPIKFIGTGETISDLREFKSEEFISELLA
;
A
#
# COMPACT_ATOMS: atom_id res chain seq x y z
N MET A 1 -3.91 20.71 -14.98
CA MET A 1 -2.46 20.63 -15.16
C MET A 1 -1.85 20.43 -13.80
N GLY A 2 -1.17 19.33 -13.58
CA GLY A 2 -0.51 19.04 -12.33
C GLY A 2 0.70 19.96 -12.11
N LEU A 3 1.33 19.84 -10.91
CA LEU A 3 2.48 20.65 -10.50
C LEU A 3 3.65 20.61 -11.50
N PHE A 4 3.82 19.50 -12.19
CA PHE A 4 4.93 19.28 -13.13
C PHE A 4 4.57 19.66 -14.58
N GLY A 5 3.30 19.52 -14.98
CA GLY A 5 2.88 19.77 -16.37
C GLY A 5 3.12 21.21 -16.81
N SER A 6 2.86 22.19 -15.93
CA SER A 6 3.15 23.60 -16.21
C SER A 6 4.64 23.88 -16.31
N PHE A 7 5.45 23.17 -15.53
CA PHE A 7 6.89 23.28 -15.53
C PHE A 7 7.50 22.65 -16.78
N ILE A 8 7.11 21.42 -17.13
CA ILE A 8 7.57 20.71 -18.33
C ILE A 8 7.18 21.47 -19.61
N ALA A 9 5.97 22.03 -19.65
CA ALA A 9 5.52 22.86 -20.78
C ALA A 9 6.36 24.14 -21.00
N LYS A 10 6.93 24.70 -19.91
CA LYS A 10 7.80 25.86 -19.96
C LYS A 10 9.20 25.52 -20.54
N PHE A 11 9.71 24.30 -20.24
CA PHE A 11 11.02 23.84 -20.72
C PHE A 11 11.04 23.35 -22.17
N SER A 12 9.92 23.02 -22.75
CA SER A 12 9.87 22.59 -24.16
C SER A 12 10.27 23.68 -25.15
N LYS A 13 10.55 24.90 -24.67
CA LYS A 13 10.84 26.06 -25.54
C LYS A 13 12.25 26.63 -25.41
N ASP A 14 12.91 26.50 -24.24
CA ASP A 14 14.23 27.08 -23.98
C ASP A 14 15.07 26.22 -23.03
N ARG A 15 16.41 26.33 -23.07
CA ARG A 15 17.32 25.66 -22.13
C ARG A 15 17.00 26.09 -20.68
N ALA A 16 16.85 25.10 -19.80
CA ALA A 16 16.60 25.32 -18.38
C ALA A 16 17.71 26.20 -17.75
N SER A 17 17.31 27.31 -17.15
CA SER A 17 18.22 28.10 -16.31
C SER A 17 18.51 27.36 -15.01
N SER A 18 19.59 27.71 -14.32
CA SER A 18 19.91 27.15 -12.99
C SER A 18 18.77 27.37 -11.99
N GLN A 19 18.04 28.49 -12.10
CA GLN A 19 16.91 28.83 -11.25
C GLN A 19 15.69 27.97 -11.54
N ASP A 20 15.49 27.59 -12.78
CA ASP A 20 14.41 26.68 -13.17
C ASP A 20 14.69 25.26 -12.64
N LEU A 21 15.91 24.77 -12.72
CA LEU A 21 16.30 23.47 -12.17
C LEU A 21 16.11 23.40 -10.65
N GLU A 22 16.43 24.47 -9.94
CA GLU A 22 16.18 24.59 -8.51
C GLU A 22 14.69 24.56 -8.19
N THR A 23 13.88 25.29 -8.98
CA THR A 23 12.42 25.27 -8.85
C THR A 23 11.88 23.87 -9.07
N PHE A 24 12.36 23.15 -10.08
CA PHE A 24 11.94 21.77 -10.37
C PHE A 24 12.35 20.80 -9.25
N LYS A 25 13.56 20.94 -8.72
CA LYS A 25 13.99 20.16 -7.56
C LYS A 25 13.06 20.36 -6.37
N ASN A 26 12.69 21.61 -6.09
CA ASN A 26 11.77 21.91 -4.99
C ASN A 26 10.38 21.28 -5.22
N LEU A 27 9.85 21.31 -6.44
CA LEU A 27 8.60 20.63 -6.78
C LEU A 27 8.68 19.11 -6.54
N LEU A 28 9.79 18.46 -6.92
CA LEU A 28 10.01 17.04 -6.66
C LEU A 28 10.04 16.74 -5.15
N ILE A 29 10.66 17.60 -4.35
CA ILE A 29 10.71 17.48 -2.90
C ILE A 29 9.33 17.71 -2.29
N GLU A 30 8.58 18.71 -2.75
CA GLU A 30 7.21 19.00 -2.31
C GLU A 30 6.24 17.86 -2.65
N ALA A 31 6.49 17.14 -3.74
CA ALA A 31 5.76 15.92 -4.10
C ALA A 31 6.17 14.68 -3.27
N ASP A 32 7.02 14.85 -2.24
CA ASP A 32 7.51 13.77 -1.37
C ASP A 32 8.39 12.70 -2.07
N ILE A 33 8.98 13.02 -3.23
CA ILE A 33 9.89 12.10 -3.94
C ILE A 33 11.21 11.88 -3.16
N GLY A 34 11.54 12.81 -2.27
CA GLY A 34 12.75 12.77 -1.45
C GLY A 34 13.95 13.49 -2.12
N ALA A 35 14.72 14.22 -1.30
CA ALA A 35 15.77 15.13 -1.79
C ALA A 35 16.87 14.43 -2.59
N ALA A 36 17.35 13.27 -2.12
CA ALA A 36 18.42 12.53 -2.81
C ALA A 36 17.98 12.06 -4.21
N PHE A 37 16.71 11.64 -4.35
CA PHE A 37 16.21 11.22 -5.66
C PHE A 37 15.87 12.42 -6.55
N ALA A 38 15.41 13.53 -5.99
CA ALA A 38 15.26 14.79 -6.72
C ALA A 38 16.60 15.23 -7.34
N ASP A 39 17.72 15.12 -6.62
CA ASP A 39 19.07 15.42 -7.14
C ASP A 39 19.45 14.50 -8.32
N GLU A 40 19.19 13.19 -8.23
CA GLU A 40 19.42 12.26 -9.33
C GLU A 40 18.61 12.64 -10.58
N VAL A 41 17.32 13.00 -10.41
CA VAL A 41 16.46 13.45 -11.50
C VAL A 41 16.98 14.75 -12.12
N ILE A 42 17.40 15.72 -11.31
CA ILE A 42 17.98 16.98 -11.80
C ILE A 42 19.25 16.75 -12.61
N ASP A 43 20.11 15.83 -12.19
CA ASP A 43 21.33 15.52 -12.94
C ASP A 43 21.06 14.83 -14.27
N LEU A 44 19.98 14.10 -14.40
CA LEU A 44 19.48 13.57 -15.69
C LEU A 44 18.96 14.69 -16.58
N VAL A 45 18.13 15.60 -16.01
CA VAL A 45 17.56 16.75 -16.72
C VAL A 45 18.62 17.67 -17.31
N LYS A 46 19.71 17.91 -16.60
CA LYS A 46 20.84 18.74 -17.10
C LYS A 46 21.51 18.21 -18.35
N LYS A 47 21.42 16.89 -18.59
CA LYS A 47 22.09 16.20 -19.70
C LYS A 47 21.15 15.87 -20.86
N ALA A 48 19.85 16.08 -20.68
CA ALA A 48 18.81 15.66 -21.63
C ALA A 48 18.44 16.75 -22.62
N ASP A 49 17.91 16.31 -23.77
CA ASP A 49 17.11 17.18 -24.64
C ASP A 49 15.75 17.42 -24.00
N LEU A 50 15.35 18.68 -23.92
CA LEU A 50 14.15 19.08 -23.17
C LEU A 50 12.84 18.56 -23.79
N SER A 51 12.84 18.21 -25.05
CA SER A 51 11.69 17.58 -25.73
C SER A 51 11.39 16.17 -25.24
N GLU A 52 12.39 15.45 -24.70
CA GLU A 52 12.28 14.09 -24.20
C GLU A 52 12.16 14.02 -22.66
N LEU A 53 12.08 15.18 -22.00
CA LEU A 53 12.15 15.29 -20.55
C LEU A 53 11.10 14.44 -19.81
N PRO A 54 9.80 14.45 -20.19
CA PRO A 54 8.78 13.64 -19.50
C PRO A 54 9.08 12.14 -19.55
N GLU A 55 9.51 11.66 -20.72
CA GLU A 55 9.86 10.25 -20.89
C GLU A 55 11.12 9.86 -20.10
N LEU A 56 12.14 10.73 -20.09
CA LEU A 56 13.37 10.50 -19.34
C LEU A 56 13.11 10.45 -17.83
N ILE A 57 12.30 11.37 -17.29
CA ILE A 57 11.92 11.37 -15.88
C ILE A 57 11.12 10.11 -15.57
N SER A 58 10.14 9.76 -16.40
CA SER A 58 9.34 8.54 -16.23
C SER A 58 10.21 7.29 -16.22
N LYS A 59 11.12 7.16 -17.18
CA LYS A 59 12.08 6.04 -17.24
C LYS A 59 13.00 6.01 -16.03
N ALA A 60 13.50 7.17 -15.58
CA ALA A 60 14.37 7.26 -14.42
C ALA A 60 13.67 6.82 -13.13
N ILE A 61 12.42 7.24 -12.94
CA ILE A 61 11.60 6.82 -11.79
C ILE A 61 11.31 5.33 -11.88
N THR A 62 10.84 4.84 -13.03
CA THR A 62 10.51 3.42 -13.24
C THR A 62 11.71 2.51 -12.99
N ALA A 63 12.90 2.91 -13.43
CA ALA A 63 14.15 2.15 -13.22
C ALA A 63 14.56 2.02 -11.73
N LYS A 64 13.99 2.83 -10.86
CA LYS A 64 14.25 2.81 -9.39
C LYS A 64 13.17 2.08 -8.60
N LEU A 65 12.08 1.71 -9.25
CA LEU A 65 11.03 0.92 -8.62
C LEU A 65 11.44 -0.55 -8.50
N SER A 66 10.80 -1.26 -7.61
CA SER A 66 11.01 -2.70 -7.43
C SER A 66 10.68 -3.48 -8.71
N THR A 67 11.54 -4.43 -9.05
CA THR A 67 11.32 -5.38 -10.16
C THR A 67 10.57 -6.64 -9.73
N LYS A 68 10.22 -6.75 -8.44
CA LYS A 68 9.47 -7.88 -7.89
C LYS A 68 8.04 -7.93 -8.43
N ASN A 69 7.47 -9.13 -8.46
CA ASN A 69 6.10 -9.31 -8.92
C ASN A 69 5.10 -8.50 -8.08
N ARG A 70 4.23 -7.76 -8.75
CA ARG A 70 3.18 -6.92 -8.14
C ARG A 70 1.86 -7.66 -7.94
N GLU A 71 1.69 -8.81 -8.56
CA GLU A 71 0.48 -9.61 -8.39
C GLU A 71 0.41 -10.22 -6.99
N LEU A 72 -0.81 -10.45 -6.51
CA LEU A 72 -1.01 -11.23 -5.29
C LEU A 72 -0.63 -12.69 -5.54
N LYS A 73 0.05 -13.28 -4.57
CA LYS A 73 0.35 -14.71 -4.59
C LYS A 73 -0.88 -15.47 -4.11
N ILE A 74 -1.74 -15.86 -5.04
CA ILE A 74 -2.91 -16.69 -4.75
C ILE A 74 -2.57 -18.15 -5.04
N SER A 75 -2.65 -19.00 -4.02
CA SER A 75 -2.44 -20.45 -4.16
C SER A 75 -3.62 -21.08 -4.92
N SER A 76 -3.32 -22.10 -5.70
CA SER A 76 -4.33 -22.89 -6.44
C SER A 76 -4.80 -24.13 -5.67
N ASP A 77 -4.09 -24.53 -4.64
CA ASP A 77 -4.24 -25.86 -4.00
C ASP A 77 -4.49 -25.78 -2.48
N ARG A 78 -4.38 -24.59 -1.89
CA ARG A 78 -4.62 -24.36 -0.46
C ARG A 78 -5.13 -22.96 -0.18
N LEU A 79 -5.59 -22.75 1.06
CA LEU A 79 -5.94 -21.40 1.54
C LEU A 79 -4.76 -20.43 1.39
N THR A 80 -5.00 -19.33 0.71
CA THR A 80 -4.10 -18.16 0.69
C THR A 80 -4.42 -17.27 1.87
N THR A 81 -3.43 -16.91 2.68
CA THR A 81 -3.62 -15.99 3.81
C THR A 81 -2.92 -14.67 3.56
N ILE A 82 -3.69 -13.58 3.67
CA ILE A 82 -3.23 -12.20 3.49
C ILE A 82 -3.36 -11.46 4.81
N LEU A 83 -2.25 -10.93 5.32
CA LEU A 83 -2.21 -10.10 6.51
C LEU A 83 -2.15 -8.62 6.11
N ILE A 84 -3.10 -7.81 6.56
CA ILE A 84 -3.13 -6.37 6.30
C ILE A 84 -2.55 -5.64 7.51
N VAL A 85 -1.43 -4.93 7.30
CA VAL A 85 -0.71 -4.20 8.35
C VAL A 85 -0.52 -2.72 8.02
N GLY A 86 -0.26 -1.90 9.03
CA GLY A 86 -0.06 -0.45 8.87
C GLY A 86 -0.58 0.33 10.07
N VAL A 87 -0.35 1.63 10.13
CA VAL A 87 -0.78 2.46 11.28
C VAL A 87 -2.28 2.74 11.26
N ASN A 88 -2.80 3.24 12.39
CA ASN A 88 -4.21 3.65 12.48
C ASN A 88 -4.52 4.79 11.50
N GLY A 89 -5.68 4.74 10.87
CA GLY A 89 -6.15 5.77 9.94
C GLY A 89 -5.62 5.66 8.51
N THR A 90 -4.73 4.71 8.19
CA THR A 90 -4.21 4.52 6.81
C THR A 90 -5.19 3.82 5.86
N GLY A 91 -6.33 3.34 6.35
CA GLY A 91 -7.32 2.66 5.50
C GLY A 91 -7.19 1.13 5.45
N LYS A 92 -6.57 0.48 6.44
CA LYS A 92 -6.43 -0.99 6.50
C LYS A 92 -7.76 -1.73 6.33
N THR A 93 -8.73 -1.42 7.21
CA THR A 93 -10.06 -2.04 7.18
C THR A 93 -10.77 -1.86 5.84
N THR A 94 -10.71 -0.65 5.28
CA THR A 94 -11.27 -0.35 3.96
C THR A 94 -10.52 -1.11 2.85
N THR A 95 -9.19 -1.20 2.93
CA THR A 95 -8.37 -1.97 1.99
C THR A 95 -8.68 -3.45 2.05
N ALA A 96 -8.82 -4.02 3.26
CA ALA A 96 -9.21 -5.42 3.45
C ALA A 96 -10.56 -5.73 2.76
N ALA A 97 -11.56 -4.85 2.96
CA ALA A 97 -12.87 -4.98 2.33
C ALA A 97 -12.82 -4.86 0.79
N LYS A 98 -12.10 -3.86 0.27
CA LYS A 98 -11.96 -3.67 -1.19
C LYS A 98 -11.24 -4.83 -1.84
N LEU A 99 -10.19 -5.34 -1.20
CA LEU A 99 -9.46 -6.50 -1.70
C LEU A 99 -10.33 -7.76 -1.67
N ALA A 100 -11.14 -7.94 -0.61
CA ALA A 100 -12.11 -9.04 -0.54
C ALA A 100 -13.15 -8.96 -1.66
N ALA A 101 -13.68 -7.78 -1.94
CA ALA A 101 -14.63 -7.56 -3.04
C ALA A 101 -14.01 -7.86 -4.41
N LYS A 102 -12.78 -7.39 -4.65
CA LYS A 102 -12.04 -7.66 -5.89
C LYS A 102 -11.87 -9.16 -6.10
N LEU A 103 -11.34 -9.87 -5.10
CA LEU A 103 -11.09 -11.30 -5.19
C LEU A 103 -12.39 -12.12 -5.34
N LYS A 104 -13.47 -11.73 -4.64
CA LYS A 104 -14.79 -12.33 -4.83
C LYS A 104 -15.31 -12.14 -6.25
N ASN A 105 -15.14 -10.95 -6.83
CA ASN A 105 -15.54 -10.68 -8.22
C ASN A 105 -14.72 -11.50 -9.23
N GLU A 106 -13.51 -11.92 -8.86
CA GLU A 106 -12.65 -12.84 -9.62
C GLU A 106 -13.01 -14.31 -9.38
N GLY A 107 -14.13 -14.59 -8.67
CA GLY A 107 -14.64 -15.93 -8.43
C GLY A 107 -14.01 -16.65 -7.24
N LYS A 108 -13.23 -15.96 -6.39
CA LYS A 108 -12.64 -16.56 -5.20
C LYS A 108 -13.61 -16.59 -4.04
N LYS A 109 -13.60 -17.68 -3.27
CA LYS A 109 -14.30 -17.78 -1.99
C LYS A 109 -13.43 -17.14 -0.91
N VAL A 110 -13.86 -15.96 -0.42
CA VAL A 110 -13.10 -15.12 0.50
C VAL A 110 -13.72 -15.14 1.90
N MET A 111 -12.89 -15.08 2.93
CA MET A 111 -13.25 -14.85 4.32
C MET A 111 -12.45 -13.70 4.90
N LEU A 112 -13.06 -12.89 5.77
CA LEU A 112 -12.43 -11.79 6.50
C LEU A 112 -12.28 -12.13 7.98
N ALA A 113 -11.20 -11.63 8.61
CA ALA A 113 -10.99 -11.70 10.06
C ALA A 113 -10.81 -10.30 10.64
N ALA A 114 -11.63 -9.92 11.62
CA ALA A 114 -11.55 -8.65 12.33
C ALA A 114 -10.60 -8.76 13.53
N ALA A 115 -9.28 -8.68 13.26
CA ALA A 115 -8.25 -8.81 14.28
C ALA A 115 -7.84 -7.45 14.93
N ASP A 116 -8.44 -6.31 14.58
CA ASP A 116 -8.34 -5.05 15.34
C ASP A 116 -9.36 -5.05 16.50
N THR A 117 -9.23 -6.00 17.41
CA THR A 117 -10.21 -6.32 18.47
C THR A 117 -10.38 -5.22 19.52
N PHE A 118 -9.43 -4.31 19.62
CA PHE A 118 -9.44 -3.20 20.57
C PHE A 118 -10.21 -1.98 20.06
N ARG A 119 -10.60 -1.97 18.79
CA ARG A 119 -11.35 -0.88 18.16
C ARG A 119 -12.70 -1.40 17.68
N ALA A 120 -13.72 -1.34 18.58
CA ALA A 120 -15.07 -1.78 18.24
C ALA A 120 -15.58 -1.18 16.91
N ALA A 121 -15.34 0.12 16.68
CA ALA A 121 -15.72 0.78 15.43
C ALA A 121 -15.02 0.19 14.19
N ALA A 122 -13.80 -0.32 14.29
CA ALA A 122 -13.12 -0.97 13.17
C ALA A 122 -13.72 -2.35 12.88
N VAL A 123 -14.04 -3.11 13.93
CA VAL A 123 -14.74 -4.39 13.81
C VAL A 123 -16.11 -4.18 13.16
N ASP A 124 -16.92 -3.24 13.65
CA ASP A 124 -18.24 -2.92 13.10
C ASP A 124 -18.15 -2.45 11.64
N GLN A 125 -17.11 -1.68 11.31
CA GLN A 125 -16.85 -1.24 9.95
C GLN A 125 -16.57 -2.43 9.03
N LEU A 126 -15.70 -3.38 9.44
CA LEU A 126 -15.38 -4.55 8.63
C LEU A 126 -16.60 -5.46 8.45
N VAL A 127 -17.41 -5.65 9.50
CA VAL A 127 -18.67 -6.41 9.45
C VAL A 127 -19.67 -5.75 8.48
N THR A 128 -19.80 -4.42 8.54
CA THR A 128 -20.67 -3.67 7.63
C THR A 128 -20.24 -3.86 6.18
N TRP A 129 -18.93 -3.80 5.91
CA TRP A 129 -18.39 -4.06 4.58
C TRP A 129 -18.62 -5.52 4.15
N GLY A 130 -18.33 -6.49 5.03
CA GLY A 130 -18.56 -7.91 4.76
C GLY A 130 -19.99 -8.19 4.35
N ASN A 131 -20.96 -7.63 5.08
CA ASN A 131 -22.39 -7.76 4.76
C ASN A 131 -22.73 -7.14 3.40
N ARG A 132 -22.17 -5.97 3.06
CA ARG A 132 -22.44 -5.28 1.77
C ARG A 132 -21.92 -6.07 0.57
N ILE A 133 -20.78 -6.72 0.72
CA ILE A 133 -20.14 -7.50 -0.35
C ILE A 133 -20.47 -8.99 -0.25
N ASP A 134 -21.28 -9.40 0.72
CA ASP A 134 -21.63 -10.79 1.00
C ASP A 134 -20.36 -11.66 1.14
N VAL A 135 -19.48 -11.28 2.06
CA VAL A 135 -18.28 -12.01 2.48
C VAL A 135 -18.33 -12.21 3.99
N PRO A 136 -18.19 -13.47 4.48
CA PRO A 136 -18.22 -13.74 5.92
C PRO A 136 -17.06 -13.08 6.66
N VAL A 137 -17.37 -12.54 7.85
CA VAL A 137 -16.40 -11.90 8.74
C VAL A 137 -16.35 -12.65 10.06
N ILE A 138 -15.17 -13.13 10.44
CA ILE A 138 -14.93 -13.71 11.76
C ILE A 138 -14.60 -12.59 12.73
N VAL A 139 -15.37 -12.53 13.81
CA VAL A 139 -15.27 -11.51 14.86
C VAL A 139 -15.00 -12.19 16.19
N GLY A 140 -13.99 -11.71 16.91
CA GLY A 140 -13.69 -12.18 18.25
C GLY A 140 -14.46 -11.46 19.34
N LYS A 141 -14.19 -11.82 20.60
CA LYS A 141 -14.71 -11.07 21.75
C LYS A 141 -14.15 -9.66 21.76
N PRO A 142 -14.93 -8.64 22.17
CA PRO A 142 -14.41 -7.28 22.35
C PRO A 142 -13.17 -7.28 23.28
N ASN A 143 -12.12 -6.57 22.87
CA ASN A 143 -10.79 -6.57 23.53
C ASN A 143 -10.16 -7.95 23.70
N GLY A 144 -10.60 -8.92 22.91
CA GLY A 144 -10.02 -10.27 22.89
C GLY A 144 -8.65 -10.31 22.23
N ASP A 145 -7.99 -11.45 22.30
CA ASP A 145 -6.67 -11.68 21.69
C ASP A 145 -6.78 -11.70 20.14
N PRO A 146 -6.15 -10.76 19.41
CA PRO A 146 -6.11 -10.76 17.95
C PRO A 146 -5.63 -12.07 17.34
N ALA A 147 -4.67 -12.74 18.00
CA ALA A 147 -4.15 -14.00 17.54
C ALA A 147 -5.19 -15.14 17.64
N ALA A 148 -6.07 -15.12 18.65
CA ALA A 148 -7.14 -16.11 18.77
C ALA A 148 -8.17 -15.96 17.65
N VAL A 149 -8.59 -14.72 17.33
CA VAL A 149 -9.51 -14.43 16.19
C VAL A 149 -8.90 -14.87 14.88
N SER A 150 -7.63 -14.54 14.65
CA SER A 150 -6.91 -14.90 13.42
C SER A 150 -6.78 -16.42 13.25
N TYR A 151 -6.52 -17.14 14.34
CA TYR A 151 -6.46 -18.59 14.34
C TYR A 151 -7.82 -19.23 14.05
N GLU A 152 -8.88 -18.76 14.71
CA GLU A 152 -10.26 -19.21 14.48
C GLU A 152 -10.68 -18.98 13.03
N ALA A 153 -10.36 -17.80 12.48
CA ALA A 153 -10.65 -17.46 11.10
C ALA A 153 -9.91 -18.39 10.11
N ALA A 154 -8.63 -18.67 10.36
CA ALA A 154 -7.86 -19.59 9.54
C ALA A 154 -8.43 -21.02 9.58
N GLN A 155 -8.77 -21.51 10.77
CA GLN A 155 -9.39 -22.82 10.94
C GLN A 155 -10.72 -22.91 10.19
N ARG A 156 -11.55 -21.90 10.34
CA ARG A 156 -12.88 -21.85 9.68
C ARG A 156 -12.75 -21.70 8.17
N ALA A 157 -11.83 -20.88 7.68
CA ALA A 157 -11.59 -20.72 6.25
C ALA A 157 -11.14 -22.03 5.59
N ILE A 158 -10.30 -22.84 6.28
CA ILE A 158 -9.92 -24.19 5.82
C ILE A 158 -11.12 -25.13 5.81
N GLN A 159 -11.89 -25.17 6.89
CA GLN A 159 -13.09 -26.04 7.00
C GLN A 159 -14.13 -25.74 5.93
N GLU A 160 -14.32 -24.46 5.60
CA GLU A 160 -15.25 -24.00 4.58
C GLU A 160 -14.69 -24.03 3.16
N SER A 161 -13.43 -24.50 2.99
CA SER A 161 -12.73 -24.52 1.70
C SER A 161 -12.73 -23.14 1.03
N CYS A 162 -12.35 -22.10 1.79
CA CYS A 162 -12.12 -20.77 1.23
C CYS A 162 -10.82 -20.74 0.44
N ASP A 163 -10.79 -19.95 -0.65
CA ASP A 163 -9.57 -19.71 -1.42
C ASP A 163 -8.66 -18.69 -0.71
N VAL A 164 -9.26 -17.68 -0.07
CA VAL A 164 -8.53 -16.56 0.52
C VAL A 164 -9.07 -16.18 1.88
N LEU A 165 -8.17 -16.01 2.86
CA LEU A 165 -8.42 -15.36 4.14
C LEU A 165 -7.69 -14.02 4.18
N ILE A 166 -8.39 -12.94 4.50
CA ILE A 166 -7.79 -11.62 4.72
C ILE A 166 -7.97 -11.24 6.19
N ILE A 167 -6.85 -10.96 6.87
CA ILE A 167 -6.81 -10.61 8.29
C ILE A 167 -6.55 -9.10 8.41
N ASP A 168 -7.54 -8.34 8.91
CA ASP A 168 -7.41 -6.91 9.23
C ASP A 168 -6.87 -6.74 10.65
N THR A 169 -5.68 -6.15 10.80
CA THR A 169 -4.97 -6.05 12.08
C THR A 169 -5.05 -4.66 12.69
N ALA A 170 -4.72 -4.56 13.98
CA ALA A 170 -4.52 -3.29 14.68
C ALA A 170 -3.37 -2.47 14.07
N GLY A 171 -3.32 -1.17 14.39
CA GLY A 171 -2.29 -0.27 13.86
C GLY A 171 -1.79 0.76 14.89
N ARG A 172 -1.72 0.41 16.17
CA ARG A 172 -1.36 1.31 17.28
C ARG A 172 0.15 1.53 17.38
N LEU A 173 0.71 2.36 16.53
CA LEU A 173 2.17 2.56 16.45
C LEU A 173 2.77 3.32 17.66
N HIS A 174 1.97 3.98 18.50
CA HIS A 174 2.49 4.65 19.71
C HIS A 174 2.97 3.66 20.79
N THR A 175 2.52 2.40 20.74
CA THR A 175 3.07 1.26 21.50
C THR A 175 3.77 0.31 20.54
N LYS A 176 4.88 0.77 19.92
CA LYS A 176 5.55 0.06 18.82
C LYS A 176 5.93 -1.39 19.15
N SER A 177 6.49 -1.62 20.33
CA SER A 177 6.86 -2.97 20.78
C SER A 177 5.65 -3.89 20.81
N ASP A 178 4.58 -3.45 21.49
CA ASP A 178 3.39 -4.27 21.71
C ASP A 178 2.68 -4.65 20.40
N LEU A 179 2.62 -3.69 19.44
CA LEU A 179 2.05 -3.97 18.13
C LEU A 179 2.88 -4.99 17.35
N MET A 180 4.21 -4.86 17.35
CA MET A 180 5.08 -5.78 16.62
C MET A 180 5.04 -7.19 17.23
N ASP A 181 4.97 -7.27 18.56
CA ASP A 181 4.81 -8.54 19.29
C ASP A 181 3.44 -9.17 18.97
N GLU A 182 2.37 -8.36 18.90
CA GLU A 182 1.04 -8.81 18.51
C GLU A 182 1.02 -9.37 17.09
N LEU A 183 1.58 -8.65 16.11
CA LEU A 183 1.67 -9.12 14.72
C LEU A 183 2.49 -10.40 14.60
N THR A 184 3.61 -10.48 15.32
CA THR A 184 4.44 -11.68 15.38
C THR A 184 3.67 -12.87 15.99
N LYS A 185 2.85 -12.61 17.01
CA LYS A 185 1.99 -13.63 17.63
C LYS A 185 0.90 -14.10 16.69
N VAL A 186 0.21 -13.15 16.00
CA VAL A 186 -0.81 -13.47 14.98
C VAL A 186 -0.19 -14.37 13.92
N ARG A 187 0.93 -13.97 13.34
CA ARG A 187 1.64 -14.75 12.34
C ARG A 187 1.93 -16.16 12.83
N ARG A 188 2.60 -16.29 13.98
CA ARG A 188 3.01 -17.56 14.55
C ARG A 188 1.84 -18.54 14.79
N VAL A 189 0.66 -18.04 15.17
CA VAL A 189 -0.48 -18.93 15.44
C VAL A 189 -1.20 -19.33 14.15
N VAL A 190 -1.30 -18.44 13.18
CA VAL A 190 -1.89 -18.74 11.87
C VAL A 190 -1.02 -19.72 11.10
N GLU A 191 0.30 -19.55 11.13
CA GLU A 191 1.27 -20.44 10.46
C GLU A 191 1.29 -21.89 10.99
N LYS A 192 0.62 -22.17 12.11
CA LYS A 192 0.37 -23.55 12.55
C LYS A 192 -0.67 -24.28 11.68
N LEU A 193 -1.51 -23.55 10.95
CA LEU A 193 -2.59 -24.08 10.12
C LEU A 193 -2.33 -23.88 8.64
N THR A 194 -1.86 -22.71 8.25
CA THR A 194 -1.61 -22.32 6.86
C THR A 194 -0.53 -21.23 6.82
N PRO A 195 0.36 -21.21 5.83
CA PRO A 195 1.34 -20.12 5.69
C PRO A 195 0.67 -18.79 5.46
N ILE A 196 1.34 -17.69 5.86
CA ILE A 196 0.98 -16.34 5.44
C ILE A 196 1.69 -16.07 4.11
N ASP A 197 0.91 -15.94 3.04
CA ASP A 197 1.41 -15.78 1.67
C ASP A 197 1.74 -14.33 1.34
N GLU A 198 0.95 -13.42 1.90
CA GLU A 198 1.10 -11.99 1.68
C GLU A 198 0.99 -11.21 3.01
N VAL A 199 1.92 -10.29 3.20
CA VAL A 199 1.86 -9.26 4.24
C VAL A 199 1.83 -7.91 3.54
N ILE A 200 0.66 -7.28 3.53
CA ILE A 200 0.41 -6.05 2.79
C ILE A 200 0.44 -4.85 3.73
N PHE A 201 1.39 -3.97 3.51
CA PHE A 201 1.49 -2.71 4.23
C PHE A 201 0.60 -1.63 3.59
N VAL A 202 -0.32 -1.06 4.38
CA VAL A 202 -1.18 0.03 3.92
C VAL A 202 -0.55 1.37 4.29
N LEU A 203 -0.11 2.08 3.26
CA LEU A 203 0.52 3.40 3.33
C LEU A 203 -0.51 4.48 3.01
N ASP A 204 -0.64 5.46 3.88
CA ASP A 204 -1.38 6.70 3.59
C ASP A 204 -0.51 7.63 2.73
N GLY A 205 -0.92 7.90 1.50
CA GLY A 205 -0.20 8.73 0.53
C GLY A 205 0.01 10.19 0.97
N THR A 206 -0.70 10.64 2.03
CA THR A 206 -0.58 12.01 2.54
C THR A 206 0.46 12.17 3.66
N MET A 207 1.08 11.06 4.12
CA MET A 207 1.94 11.07 5.32
C MET A 207 3.34 11.65 5.12
N GLY A 208 3.76 11.93 3.88
CA GLY A 208 5.09 12.44 3.60
C GLY A 208 6.21 11.52 4.13
N GLN A 209 7.34 12.10 4.50
CA GLN A 209 8.53 11.33 4.96
C GLN A 209 8.28 10.44 6.19
N ASN A 210 7.26 10.72 7.00
CA ASN A 210 6.86 9.85 8.11
C ASN A 210 6.43 8.45 7.62
N GLY A 211 5.87 8.34 6.41
CA GLY A 211 5.49 7.08 5.78
C GLY A 211 6.68 6.14 5.59
N ILE A 212 7.86 6.66 5.23
CA ILE A 212 9.10 5.86 5.08
C ILE A 212 9.50 5.26 6.43
N THR A 213 9.51 6.06 7.49
CA THR A 213 9.87 5.59 8.84
C THR A 213 8.93 4.50 9.34
N GLN A 214 7.64 4.66 9.08
CA GLN A 214 6.65 3.65 9.44
C GLN A 214 6.87 2.36 8.64
N ALA A 215 7.01 2.46 7.32
CA ALA A 215 7.24 1.33 6.44
C ALA A 215 8.49 0.53 6.86
N HIS A 216 9.59 1.20 7.20
CA HIS A 216 10.78 0.55 7.75
C HIS A 216 10.51 -0.18 9.08
N THR A 217 9.67 0.39 9.94
CA THR A 217 9.34 -0.24 11.24
C THR A 217 8.58 -1.54 11.00
N PHE A 218 7.58 -1.54 10.12
CA PHE A 218 6.82 -2.74 9.78
C PHE A 218 7.68 -3.76 9.02
N ALA A 219 8.51 -3.33 8.06
CA ALA A 219 9.39 -4.22 7.29
C ALA A 219 10.39 -4.99 8.18
N LYS A 220 10.85 -4.39 9.28
CA LYS A 220 11.74 -5.06 10.25
C LYS A 220 11.04 -6.13 11.10
N ALA A 221 9.75 -5.97 11.34
CA ALA A 221 8.98 -6.85 12.22
C ALA A 221 8.15 -7.90 11.48
N THR A 222 7.86 -7.63 10.21
CA THR A 222 7.03 -8.50 9.37
C THR A 222 7.67 -8.61 7.99
N ASP A 223 7.61 -9.78 7.37
CA ASP A 223 8.13 -9.97 6.01
C ASP A 223 7.15 -9.36 5.00
N LEU A 224 7.18 -8.05 4.82
CA LEU A 224 6.29 -7.35 3.87
C LEU A 224 6.50 -7.88 2.45
N THR A 225 5.40 -8.20 1.78
CA THR A 225 5.40 -8.71 0.40
C THR A 225 4.86 -7.70 -0.61
N GLY A 226 4.15 -6.68 -0.12
CA GLY A 226 3.56 -5.65 -0.97
C GLY A 226 3.07 -4.45 -0.20
N ILE A 227 2.82 -3.38 -0.93
CA ILE A 227 2.31 -2.11 -0.43
C ILE A 227 0.99 -1.79 -1.12
N VAL A 228 0.03 -1.28 -0.36
CA VAL A 228 -1.15 -0.59 -0.89
C VAL A 228 -1.06 0.87 -0.49
N VAL A 229 -1.14 1.77 -1.46
CA VAL A 229 -1.15 3.22 -1.20
C VAL A 229 -2.57 3.73 -1.25
N THR A 230 -2.98 4.47 -0.22
CA THR A 230 -4.34 5.01 -0.07
C THR A 230 -4.34 6.53 -0.07
N LYS A 231 -5.52 7.14 -0.20
CA LYS A 231 -5.77 8.59 -0.10
C LYS A 231 -5.01 9.43 -1.14
N LEU A 232 -4.88 8.91 -2.34
CA LEU A 232 -4.29 9.65 -3.47
C LEU A 232 -5.29 10.51 -4.21
N ASP A 233 -6.59 10.36 -3.94
CA ASP A 233 -7.71 11.05 -4.57
C ASP A 233 -7.79 12.56 -4.27
N GLY A 234 -7.08 13.04 -3.26
CA GLY A 234 -7.04 14.46 -2.87
C GLY A 234 -5.63 15.06 -2.81
N SER A 235 -4.61 14.35 -3.26
CA SER A 235 -3.21 14.71 -3.00
C SER A 235 -2.37 14.76 -4.27
N THR A 236 -1.63 15.85 -4.45
CA THR A 236 -0.51 15.95 -5.41
C THR A 236 0.75 15.23 -4.92
N LYS A 237 0.69 14.54 -3.77
CA LYS A 237 1.85 14.00 -3.03
C LYS A 237 2.06 12.50 -3.20
N GLY A 238 1.82 11.95 -4.39
CA GLY A 238 2.04 10.52 -4.65
C GLY A 238 3.50 10.05 -4.60
N GLY A 239 4.47 10.97 -4.56
CA GLY A 239 5.90 10.66 -4.57
C GLY A 239 6.37 9.86 -3.36
N ILE A 240 5.67 9.96 -2.22
CA ILE A 240 5.97 9.13 -1.04
C ILE A 240 5.88 7.62 -1.35
N ALA A 241 4.95 7.22 -2.22
CA ALA A 241 4.80 5.83 -2.66
C ALA A 241 6.08 5.34 -3.35
N ILE A 242 6.61 6.13 -4.28
CA ILE A 242 7.87 5.86 -4.98
C ILE A 242 9.03 5.79 -3.99
N SER A 243 9.09 6.75 -3.05
CA SER A 243 10.13 6.80 -2.04
C SER A 243 10.14 5.57 -1.14
N VAL A 244 8.96 5.10 -0.69
CA VAL A 244 8.83 3.92 0.17
C VAL A 244 9.21 2.65 -0.60
N GLU A 245 8.69 2.46 -1.82
CA GLU A 245 9.01 1.30 -2.64
C GLU A 245 10.52 1.21 -2.92
N ARG A 246 11.14 2.33 -3.34
CA ARG A 246 12.58 2.40 -3.60
C ARG A 246 13.42 2.07 -2.38
N ASN A 247 13.06 2.62 -1.20
CA ASN A 247 13.85 2.42 0.02
C ASN A 247 13.77 1.00 0.58
N LEU A 248 12.64 0.32 0.39
CA LEU A 248 12.41 -1.01 0.95
C LEU A 248 12.58 -2.13 -0.08
N ASP A 249 12.58 -1.82 -1.37
CA ASP A 249 12.47 -2.80 -2.46
C ASP A 249 11.25 -3.74 -2.27
N ILE A 250 10.12 -3.17 -1.84
CA ILE A 250 8.85 -3.89 -1.68
C ILE A 250 7.85 -3.29 -2.68
N PRO A 251 7.26 -4.12 -3.58
CA PRO A 251 6.46 -3.60 -4.67
C PRO A 251 5.12 -3.02 -4.20
N ILE A 252 4.73 -1.88 -4.76
CA ILE A 252 3.35 -1.41 -4.65
C ILE A 252 2.49 -2.34 -5.51
N LYS A 253 1.46 -2.93 -4.92
CA LYS A 253 0.53 -3.83 -5.62
C LYS A 253 -0.76 -3.12 -6.02
N PHE A 254 -1.29 -2.25 -5.15
CA PHE A 254 -2.57 -1.56 -5.39
C PHE A 254 -2.52 -0.10 -4.96
N ILE A 255 -3.45 0.66 -5.54
CA ILE A 255 -3.74 2.06 -5.19
C ILE A 255 -5.22 2.18 -4.83
N GLY A 256 -5.50 2.78 -3.67
CA GLY A 256 -6.83 3.23 -3.28
C GLY A 256 -7.08 4.65 -3.80
N THR A 257 -8.11 4.80 -4.64
CA THR A 257 -8.41 6.03 -5.39
C THR A 257 -9.68 6.72 -4.95
N GLY A 258 -10.28 6.33 -3.83
CA GLY A 258 -11.52 6.91 -3.32
C GLY A 258 -12.16 6.04 -2.21
N GLU A 259 -13.40 6.33 -1.88
CA GLU A 259 -14.11 5.74 -0.75
C GLU A 259 -15.03 4.56 -1.12
N THR A 260 -15.33 4.37 -2.41
CA THR A 260 -16.22 3.29 -2.84
C THR A 260 -15.51 1.93 -2.87
N ILE A 261 -16.28 0.84 -2.85
CA ILE A 261 -15.74 -0.52 -2.81
C ILE A 261 -14.91 -0.87 -4.06
N SER A 262 -15.18 -0.23 -5.18
CA SER A 262 -14.47 -0.39 -6.45
C SER A 262 -13.21 0.46 -6.58
N ASP A 263 -12.96 1.39 -5.64
CA ASP A 263 -11.84 2.32 -5.70
C ASP A 263 -10.54 1.69 -5.19
N LEU A 264 -10.18 0.53 -5.75
CA LEU A 264 -8.92 -0.15 -5.57
C LEU A 264 -8.45 -0.64 -6.93
N ARG A 265 -7.39 -0.04 -7.47
CA ARG A 265 -6.80 -0.44 -8.75
C ARG A 265 -5.41 -1.04 -8.57
N GLU A 266 -5.02 -1.90 -9.48
CA GLU A 266 -3.65 -2.41 -9.56
C GLU A 266 -2.67 -1.29 -9.85
N PHE A 267 -1.50 -1.36 -9.23
CA PHE A 267 -0.45 -0.39 -9.50
C PHE A 267 0.20 -0.68 -10.84
N LYS A 268 0.16 0.30 -11.73
CA LYS A 268 0.91 0.33 -12.98
C LYS A 268 1.86 1.51 -12.95
N SER A 269 3.16 1.24 -12.94
CA SER A 269 4.18 2.27 -12.75
C SER A 269 4.11 3.40 -13.76
N GLU A 270 3.92 3.08 -15.04
CA GLU A 270 3.85 4.08 -16.11
C GLU A 270 2.63 5.01 -15.96
N GLU A 271 1.44 4.43 -15.67
CA GLU A 271 0.22 5.20 -15.43
C GLU A 271 0.38 6.11 -14.21
N PHE A 272 0.88 5.55 -13.10
CA PHE A 272 1.06 6.29 -11.86
C PHE A 272 2.06 7.44 -12.00
N ILE A 273 3.20 7.20 -12.64
CA ILE A 273 4.22 8.23 -12.88
C ILE A 273 3.68 9.30 -13.82
N SER A 274 2.94 8.91 -14.87
CA SER A 274 2.30 9.86 -15.78
C SER A 274 1.29 10.75 -15.03
N GLU A 275 0.46 10.17 -14.14
CA GLU A 275 -0.47 10.93 -13.29
C GLU A 275 0.28 11.86 -12.31
N LEU A 276 1.40 11.41 -11.75
CA LEU A 276 2.22 12.22 -10.85
C LEU A 276 2.86 13.40 -11.57
N LEU A 277 3.28 13.21 -12.83
CA LEU A 277 3.96 14.23 -13.64
C LEU A 277 2.98 15.16 -14.39
N ALA A 278 1.70 14.80 -14.55
CA ALA A 278 0.69 15.59 -15.24
C ALA A 278 0.28 16.84 -14.46
#